data_e0e74bb849371cd7440bdffe171065bb
#
_entry.id   e0e74bb849371cd7440bdffe171065bb
#
_cell.length_a   1.000
_cell.length_b   1.000
_cell.length_c   1.000
_cell.angle_alpha   90.00
_cell.angle_beta   90.00
_cell.angle_gamma   90.00
#
_symmetry.space_group_name_H-M   'P 1'
#
loop_
_entity.id
_entity.type
_entity.pdbx_description
1 polymer ?
#
loop_
_entity_poly.entity_id
_entity_poly.type
_entity_poly.pdbx_seq_one_letter_code
_entity_poly.pdbx_strand_id
1 'polypeptide(L)'
;MSVDYGVIYNRVDRFLQTREGLANPKKASDYKWFVRELSGIFCGAAYEHNLSTESVVNFLDIVQPHCINGIVNTGKVSSVCDLISDHIKHDPLYYILERTLMLYKPASVQVGPGEFFMCFYDAGSVFGIDNTAGYDVVVDGTTTELKSLGTNLTTPEIFDKYAANPILQRLMVVKPVSGAAKPQSRSVYACIDVDKWRDAFYHRNGRTLAYKEGIK
;
A
#
# COMPACT_ATOMS: atom_id res chain seq x y z
N MET A 1 20.20 -9.07 23.29
CA MET A 1 20.83 -8.73 22.00
C MET A 1 20.83 -7.23 21.86
N SER A 2 21.90 -6.61 21.38
CA SER A 2 21.90 -5.17 21.10
C SER A 2 21.39 -4.94 19.68
N VAL A 3 20.44 -4.04 19.54
CA VAL A 3 19.97 -3.57 18.24
C VAL A 3 20.79 -2.36 17.85
N ASP A 4 21.49 -2.42 16.72
CA ASP A 4 22.32 -1.31 16.23
C ASP A 4 21.51 -0.42 15.26
N TYR A 5 21.09 0.74 15.77
CA TYR A 5 20.33 1.71 14.98
C TYR A 5 21.11 2.21 13.76
N GLY A 6 22.42 2.44 13.87
CA GLY A 6 23.23 2.96 12.78
C GLY A 6 23.32 1.98 11.62
N VAL A 7 23.49 0.70 11.91
CA VAL A 7 23.47 -0.37 10.90
C VAL A 7 22.10 -0.45 10.21
N ILE A 8 21.01 -0.44 10.99
CA ILE A 8 19.66 -0.49 10.46
C ILE A 8 19.37 0.76 9.62
N TYR A 9 19.72 1.95 10.10
CA TYR A 9 19.53 3.20 9.36
C TYR A 9 20.20 3.17 7.98
N ASN A 10 21.46 2.79 7.93
CA ASN A 10 22.21 2.71 6.68
C ASN A 10 21.63 1.64 5.73
N ARG A 11 21.10 0.55 6.27
CA ARG A 11 20.47 -0.50 5.46
C ARG A 11 19.12 -0.05 4.92
N VAL A 12 18.31 0.61 5.73
CA VAL A 12 17.03 1.20 5.32
C VAL A 12 17.25 2.26 4.24
N ASP A 13 18.24 3.14 4.40
CA ASP A 13 18.58 4.15 3.39
C ASP A 13 18.88 3.52 2.04
N ARG A 14 19.77 2.52 2.00
CA ARG A 14 20.08 1.76 0.78
C ARG A 14 18.86 1.05 0.20
N PHE A 15 18.05 0.45 1.04
CA PHE A 15 16.84 -0.24 0.62
C PHE A 15 15.85 0.74 -0.05
N LEU A 16 15.59 1.90 0.56
CA LEU A 16 14.67 2.90 0.01
C LEU A 16 15.14 3.45 -1.35
N GLN A 17 16.46 3.52 -1.58
CA GLN A 17 17.00 3.90 -2.89
C GLN A 17 16.66 2.90 -4.00
N THR A 18 16.31 1.67 -3.67
CA THR A 18 15.85 0.67 -4.63
C THR A 18 14.35 0.74 -4.93
N ARG A 19 13.62 1.63 -4.27
CA ARG A 19 12.16 1.79 -4.36
C ARG A 19 11.84 3.10 -5.08
N GLU A 20 11.41 3.04 -6.32
CA GLU A 20 11.27 4.23 -7.18
C GLU A 20 10.42 5.32 -6.53
N GLY A 21 9.25 4.98 -6.01
CA GLY A 21 8.38 5.95 -5.33
C GLY A 21 8.96 6.49 -4.03
N LEU A 22 9.58 5.63 -3.21
CA LEU A 22 10.16 6.04 -1.92
C LEU A 22 11.48 6.81 -2.09
N ALA A 23 12.27 6.50 -3.14
CA ALA A 23 13.48 7.24 -3.47
C ALA A 23 13.18 8.65 -4.01
N ASN A 24 12.03 8.81 -4.68
CA ASN A 24 11.61 10.05 -5.33
C ASN A 24 10.24 10.52 -4.79
N PRO A 25 10.12 10.83 -3.49
CA PRO A 25 8.86 11.30 -2.93
C PRO A 25 8.50 12.67 -3.47
N LYS A 26 7.22 13.04 -3.35
CA LYS A 26 6.69 14.36 -3.78
C LYS A 26 7.48 15.56 -3.23
N LYS A 27 8.07 15.40 -2.06
CA LYS A 27 8.96 16.40 -1.44
C LYS A 27 10.27 15.73 -1.03
N ALA A 28 11.39 16.31 -1.42
CA ALA A 28 12.72 15.79 -1.08
C ALA A 28 12.96 15.65 0.44
N SER A 29 12.30 16.48 1.26
CA SER A 29 12.35 16.36 2.72
C SER A 29 11.76 15.06 3.24
N ASP A 30 10.82 14.46 2.50
CA ASP A 30 10.10 13.28 2.92
C ASP A 30 10.98 12.03 2.88
N TYR A 31 11.97 11.98 1.98
CA TYR A 31 12.91 10.88 1.90
C TYR A 31 13.67 10.67 3.23
N LYS A 32 14.29 11.74 3.76
CA LYS A 32 15.02 11.66 5.04
C LYS A 32 14.11 11.26 6.20
N TRP A 33 12.88 11.71 6.13
CA TRP A 33 11.87 11.36 7.11
C TRP A 33 11.51 9.86 7.00
N PHE A 34 11.29 9.33 5.79
CA PHE A 34 11.04 7.88 5.58
C PHE A 34 12.19 7.03 6.13
N VAL A 35 13.44 7.38 5.83
CA VAL A 35 14.61 6.64 6.35
C VAL A 35 14.60 6.62 7.88
N ARG A 36 14.42 7.75 8.53
CA ARG A 36 14.42 7.87 9.99
C ARG A 36 13.28 7.07 10.63
N GLU A 37 12.07 7.27 10.15
CA GLU A 37 10.88 6.64 10.75
C GLU A 37 10.88 5.12 10.54
N LEU A 38 11.21 4.65 9.36
CA LEU A 38 11.35 3.21 9.11
C LEU A 38 12.44 2.59 9.98
N SER A 39 13.58 3.25 10.10
CA SER A 39 14.65 2.75 10.98
C SER A 39 14.18 2.65 12.42
N GLY A 40 13.42 3.64 12.90
CA GLY A 40 12.80 3.59 14.22
C GLY A 40 11.81 2.44 14.38
N ILE A 41 10.95 2.21 13.39
CA ILE A 41 9.98 1.10 13.37
C ILE A 41 10.71 -0.25 13.41
N PHE A 42 11.73 -0.45 12.58
CA PHE A 42 12.51 -1.68 12.57
C PHE A 42 13.26 -1.93 13.88
N CYS A 43 13.87 -0.89 14.45
CA CYS A 43 14.53 -1.00 15.74
C CYS A 43 13.53 -1.32 16.85
N GLY A 44 12.38 -0.65 16.87
CA GLY A 44 11.31 -0.92 17.83
C GLY A 44 10.81 -2.36 17.72
N ALA A 45 10.50 -2.84 16.52
CA ALA A 45 10.06 -4.20 16.28
C ALA A 45 11.13 -5.23 16.68
N ALA A 46 12.39 -4.98 16.34
CA ALA A 46 13.48 -5.86 16.72
C ALA A 46 13.63 -5.95 18.25
N TYR A 47 13.51 -4.83 18.95
CA TYR A 47 13.57 -4.78 20.42
C TYR A 47 12.38 -5.51 21.06
N GLU A 48 11.15 -5.21 20.63
CA GLU A 48 9.93 -5.79 21.20
C GLU A 48 9.84 -7.30 21.00
N HIS A 49 10.39 -7.80 19.89
CA HIS A 49 10.32 -9.22 19.53
C HIS A 49 11.65 -9.96 19.72
N ASN A 50 12.61 -9.34 20.40
CA ASN A 50 13.93 -9.91 20.67
C ASN A 50 14.66 -10.41 19.40
N LEU A 51 14.53 -9.65 18.31
CA LEU A 51 15.21 -9.91 17.05
C LEU A 51 16.58 -9.24 17.02
N SER A 52 17.50 -9.78 16.22
CA SER A 52 18.82 -9.19 16.02
C SER A 52 18.81 -8.11 14.94
N THR A 53 19.82 -7.24 14.95
CA THR A 53 20.09 -6.34 13.82
C THR A 53 20.18 -7.09 12.50
N GLU A 54 20.83 -8.25 12.51
CA GLU A 54 20.97 -9.12 11.34
C GLU A 54 19.62 -9.63 10.80
N SER A 55 18.68 -9.95 11.69
CA SER A 55 17.31 -10.34 11.28
C SER A 55 16.64 -9.24 10.46
N VAL A 56 16.81 -7.97 10.85
CA VAL A 56 16.27 -6.82 10.10
C VAL A 56 16.97 -6.66 8.76
N VAL A 57 18.29 -6.78 8.73
CA VAL A 57 19.08 -6.68 7.50
C VAL A 57 18.65 -7.77 6.51
N ASN A 58 18.57 -9.01 6.99
CA ASN A 58 18.15 -10.15 6.16
C ASN A 58 16.73 -9.98 5.62
N PHE A 59 15.81 -9.44 6.43
CA PHE A 59 14.45 -9.13 5.96
C PHE A 59 14.46 -8.11 4.81
N LEU A 60 15.23 -7.02 4.95
CA LEU A 60 15.35 -6.02 3.89
C LEU A 60 16.02 -6.59 2.62
N ASP A 61 16.90 -7.58 2.76
CA ASP A 61 17.49 -8.29 1.63
C ASP A 61 16.46 -9.16 0.90
N ILE A 62 15.59 -9.83 1.65
CA ILE A 62 14.50 -10.65 1.09
C ILE A 62 13.47 -9.78 0.37
N VAL A 63 13.14 -8.60 0.93
CA VAL A 63 12.17 -7.68 0.34
C VAL A 63 12.74 -6.92 -0.87
N GLN A 64 14.05 -6.86 -1.03
CA GLN A 64 14.68 -6.07 -2.10
C GLN A 64 14.24 -6.43 -3.52
N PRO A 65 14.03 -7.69 -3.91
CA PRO A 65 13.35 -8.03 -5.15
C PRO A 65 11.89 -7.59 -5.15
N HIS A 66 11.23 -7.63 -6.31
CA HIS A 66 9.78 -7.42 -6.39
C HIS A 66 9.04 -8.47 -5.57
N CYS A 67 8.22 -8.01 -4.66
CA CYS A 67 7.56 -8.85 -3.67
C CYS A 67 6.04 -8.81 -3.73
N ILE A 68 5.48 -8.05 -4.66
CA ILE A 68 4.04 -8.03 -4.90
C ILE A 68 3.74 -8.98 -6.06
N ASN A 69 2.88 -9.96 -5.80
CA ASN A 69 2.26 -10.76 -6.85
C ASN A 69 1.32 -9.87 -7.68
N GLY A 70 1.12 -10.21 -8.94
CA GLY A 70 0.23 -9.45 -9.81
C GLY A 70 -1.15 -9.22 -9.16
N ILE A 71 -1.60 -7.98 -9.15
CA ILE A 71 -2.88 -7.61 -8.53
C ILE A 71 -4.02 -8.03 -9.45
N VAL A 72 -4.90 -8.90 -8.98
CA VAL A 72 -6.06 -9.36 -9.73
C VAL A 72 -7.29 -8.54 -9.36
N ASN A 73 -7.88 -7.87 -10.34
CA ASN A 73 -9.08 -7.05 -10.18
C ASN A 73 -10.34 -7.91 -10.17
N THR A 74 -10.57 -8.66 -9.10
CA THR A 74 -11.70 -9.60 -8.98
C THR A 74 -12.95 -9.00 -8.36
N GLY A 75 -12.86 -7.85 -7.73
CA GLY A 75 -13.91 -7.28 -6.87
C GLY A 75 -14.16 -8.08 -5.59
N LYS A 76 -13.43 -9.18 -5.37
CA LYS A 76 -13.55 -10.02 -4.18
C LYS A 76 -12.60 -9.54 -3.09
N VAL A 77 -13.03 -9.71 -1.84
CA VAL A 77 -12.18 -9.45 -0.68
C VAL A 77 -11.17 -10.58 -0.53
N SER A 78 -9.89 -10.20 -0.44
CA SER A 78 -8.75 -11.11 -0.27
C SER A 78 -7.86 -10.63 0.88
N SER A 79 -7.00 -11.49 1.40
CA SER A 79 -5.99 -11.09 2.38
C SER A 79 -4.89 -10.26 1.71
N VAL A 80 -4.39 -9.23 2.38
CA VAL A 80 -3.20 -8.49 1.90
C VAL A 80 -2.00 -9.43 1.79
N CYS A 81 -1.92 -10.47 2.63
CA CYS A 81 -0.89 -11.50 2.50
C CYS A 81 -0.88 -12.19 1.12
N ASP A 82 -2.03 -12.23 0.42
CA ASP A 82 -2.10 -12.86 -0.90
C ASP A 82 -1.42 -12.03 -1.99
N LEU A 83 -1.23 -10.72 -1.72
CA LEU A 83 -0.46 -9.83 -2.60
C LEU A 83 1.04 -10.07 -2.49
N ILE A 84 1.52 -10.59 -1.37
CA ILE A 84 2.94 -10.68 -1.06
C ILE A 84 3.46 -12.07 -1.41
N SER A 85 4.64 -12.10 -2.01
CA SER A 85 5.30 -13.35 -2.39
C SER A 85 5.56 -14.26 -1.18
N ASP A 86 5.43 -15.56 -1.40
CA ASP A 86 5.49 -16.57 -0.34
C ASP A 86 6.76 -16.52 0.50
N HIS A 87 7.90 -16.20 -0.11
CA HIS A 87 9.18 -16.14 0.59
C HIS A 87 9.26 -15.00 1.63
N ILE A 88 8.39 -13.99 1.54
CA ILE A 88 8.36 -12.87 2.48
C ILE A 88 7.29 -13.05 3.54
N LYS A 89 6.11 -13.49 3.15
CA LYS A 89 4.96 -13.55 4.06
C LYS A 89 5.15 -14.47 5.26
N HIS A 90 6.15 -15.37 5.20
CA HIS A 90 6.52 -16.25 6.31
C HIS A 90 7.57 -15.65 7.25
N ASP A 91 8.19 -14.51 6.90
CA ASP A 91 9.13 -13.84 7.79
C ASP A 91 8.38 -13.17 8.94
N PRO A 92 8.83 -13.35 10.21
CA PRO A 92 8.21 -12.70 11.36
C PRO A 92 8.11 -11.17 11.25
N LEU A 93 9.10 -10.53 10.62
CA LEU A 93 9.10 -9.08 10.42
C LEU A 93 8.03 -8.61 9.44
N TYR A 94 7.67 -9.44 8.45
CA TYR A 94 6.56 -9.11 7.56
C TYR A 94 5.27 -8.84 8.34
N TYR A 95 4.90 -9.73 9.24
CA TYR A 95 3.66 -9.59 10.01
C TYR A 95 3.66 -8.39 10.96
N ILE A 96 4.81 -8.06 11.50
CA ILE A 96 4.98 -6.88 12.36
C ILE A 96 4.84 -5.62 11.53
N LEU A 97 5.55 -5.58 10.41
CA LEU A 97 5.62 -4.41 9.55
C LEU A 97 4.34 -4.17 8.77
N GLU A 98 3.67 -5.21 8.26
CA GLU A 98 2.38 -5.07 7.59
C GLU A 98 1.42 -4.26 8.47
N ARG A 99 1.27 -4.67 9.73
CA ARG A 99 0.39 -3.97 10.67
C ARG A 99 0.85 -2.53 10.90
N THR A 100 2.14 -2.33 11.10
CA THR A 100 2.71 -1.01 11.37
C THR A 100 2.61 -0.10 10.16
N LEU A 101 2.96 -0.57 8.98
CA LEU A 101 2.91 0.23 7.75
C LEU A 101 1.48 0.55 7.34
N MET A 102 0.54 -0.38 7.50
CA MET A 102 -0.88 -0.16 7.19
C MET A 102 -1.57 0.79 8.17
N LEU A 103 -1.10 0.87 9.42
CA LEU A 103 -1.60 1.79 10.43
C LEU A 103 -0.80 3.10 10.50
N TYR A 104 0.37 3.11 9.88
CA TYR A 104 1.28 4.23 9.92
C TYR A 104 0.71 5.41 9.13
N LYS A 105 0.51 6.51 9.80
CA LYS A 105 0.05 7.76 9.20
C LYS A 105 1.14 8.80 9.39
N PRO A 106 1.95 9.08 8.36
CA PRO A 106 2.98 10.10 8.45
C PRO A 106 2.35 11.46 8.79
N ALA A 107 2.77 12.06 9.88
CA ALA A 107 2.19 13.32 10.37
C ALA A 107 2.41 14.52 9.42
N SER A 108 3.37 14.43 8.50
CA SER A 108 3.80 15.54 7.65
C SER A 108 3.77 15.26 6.14
N VAL A 109 3.44 14.05 5.72
CA VAL A 109 3.55 13.63 4.32
C VAL A 109 2.15 13.38 3.75
N GLN A 110 1.94 13.81 2.51
CA GLN A 110 0.70 13.56 1.76
C GLN A 110 0.65 12.14 1.17
N VAL A 111 1.21 11.17 1.88
CA VAL A 111 1.27 9.76 1.49
C VAL A 111 0.52 8.96 2.54
N GLY A 112 -0.48 8.22 2.13
CA GLY A 112 -1.23 7.33 3.00
C GLY A 112 -0.47 6.03 3.31
N PRO A 113 -0.87 5.30 4.38
CA PRO A 113 -0.22 4.05 4.74
C PRO A 113 -0.26 3.00 3.62
N GLY A 114 -1.36 2.92 2.87
CA GLY A 114 -1.51 1.98 1.76
C GLY A 114 -0.56 2.29 0.60
N GLU A 115 -0.43 3.57 0.24
CA GLU A 115 0.50 4.02 -0.79
C GLU A 115 1.94 3.69 -0.40
N PHE A 116 2.30 3.98 0.86
CA PHE A 116 3.61 3.66 1.38
C PHE A 116 3.88 2.15 1.36
N PHE A 117 2.89 1.34 1.79
CA PHE A 117 2.97 -0.12 1.76
C PHE A 117 3.25 -0.64 0.35
N MET A 118 2.52 -0.15 -0.64
CA MET A 118 2.70 -0.59 -2.03
C MET A 118 4.12 -0.24 -2.53
N CYS A 119 4.56 1.01 -2.34
CA CYS A 119 5.91 1.41 -2.73
C CYS A 119 7.03 0.73 -1.92
N PHE A 120 6.74 0.23 -0.71
CA PHE A 120 7.72 -0.52 0.07
C PHE A 120 7.93 -1.93 -0.49
N TYR A 121 6.87 -2.64 -0.82
CA TYR A 121 6.96 -4.02 -1.30
C TYR A 121 7.13 -4.15 -2.81
N ASP A 122 6.74 -3.16 -3.59
CA ASP A 122 6.95 -3.14 -5.04
C ASP A 122 7.94 -2.04 -5.46
N ALA A 123 9.10 -2.46 -5.96
CA ALA A 123 10.20 -1.55 -6.31
C ALA A 123 9.84 -0.56 -7.43
N GLY A 124 8.96 -0.95 -8.34
CA GLY A 124 8.52 -0.12 -9.47
C GLY A 124 7.32 0.77 -9.19
N SER A 125 6.70 0.65 -8.01
CA SER A 125 5.57 1.51 -7.65
C SER A 125 6.01 2.95 -7.42
N VAL A 126 5.23 3.90 -7.97
CA VAL A 126 5.49 5.34 -7.83
C VAL A 126 4.24 6.07 -7.34
N PHE A 127 4.44 7.11 -6.53
CA PHE A 127 3.34 7.98 -6.09
C PHE A 127 2.76 8.79 -7.24
N GLY A 128 1.47 9.08 -7.20
CA GLY A 128 0.84 10.06 -8.08
C GLY A 128 1.55 11.41 -7.99
N ILE A 129 1.79 12.05 -9.14
CA ILE A 129 2.69 13.21 -9.25
C ILE A 129 2.20 14.41 -8.42
N ASP A 130 0.88 14.58 -8.31
CA ASP A 130 0.26 15.63 -7.50
C ASP A 130 -1.19 15.28 -7.13
N ASN A 131 -1.83 16.15 -6.35
CA ASN A 131 -3.23 16.00 -5.96
C ASN A 131 -4.20 16.12 -7.14
N THR A 132 -3.74 16.52 -8.31
CA THR A 132 -4.53 16.67 -9.54
C THR A 132 -4.42 15.45 -10.44
N ALA A 133 -3.45 14.55 -10.20
CA ALA A 133 -3.26 13.34 -10.98
C ALA A 133 -4.49 12.41 -10.96
N GLY A 134 -5.30 12.49 -9.90
CA GLY A 134 -6.54 11.72 -9.81
C GLY A 134 -6.33 10.24 -9.49
N TYR A 135 -5.13 9.86 -9.07
CA TYR A 135 -4.77 8.55 -8.52
C TYR A 135 -3.69 8.72 -7.45
N ASP A 136 -3.58 7.75 -6.55
CA ASP A 136 -2.65 7.80 -5.42
C ASP A 136 -1.29 7.19 -5.78
N VAL A 137 -1.28 6.09 -6.54
CA VAL A 137 -0.05 5.34 -6.86
C VAL A 137 -0.17 4.61 -8.20
N VAL A 138 0.94 4.41 -8.88
CA VAL A 138 1.05 3.47 -10.00
C VAL A 138 1.65 2.19 -9.48
N VAL A 139 0.98 1.07 -9.63
CA VAL A 139 1.42 -0.27 -9.24
C VAL A 139 1.26 -1.18 -10.44
N ASP A 140 2.30 -1.90 -10.81
CA ASP A 140 2.26 -2.77 -11.99
C ASP A 140 1.86 -2.02 -13.28
N GLY A 141 2.32 -0.78 -13.45
CA GLY A 141 1.95 0.08 -14.57
C GLY A 141 0.48 0.54 -14.56
N THR A 142 -0.28 0.22 -13.51
CA THR A 142 -1.71 0.52 -13.40
C THR A 142 -1.94 1.67 -12.43
N THR A 143 -2.59 2.73 -12.90
CA THR A 143 -2.98 3.87 -12.05
C THR A 143 -4.04 3.45 -11.05
N THR A 144 -3.72 3.59 -9.78
CA THR A 144 -4.49 3.03 -8.66
C THR A 144 -4.83 4.11 -7.65
N GLU A 145 -6.10 4.19 -7.29
CA GLU A 145 -6.58 4.95 -6.13
C GLU A 145 -6.66 4.01 -4.94
N LEU A 146 -6.05 4.39 -3.82
CA LEU A 146 -6.03 3.62 -2.58
C LEU A 146 -6.95 4.24 -1.53
N LYS A 147 -7.88 3.46 -1.02
CA LYS A 147 -8.79 3.91 0.04
C LYS A 147 -8.76 2.95 1.21
N SER A 148 -8.68 3.49 2.43
CA SER A 148 -8.93 2.73 3.65
C SER A 148 -10.45 2.59 3.87
N LEU A 149 -10.89 1.43 4.31
CA LEU A 149 -12.28 1.19 4.68
C LEU A 149 -12.63 1.97 5.96
N GLY A 150 -13.42 2.93 5.83
CA GLY A 150 -13.85 3.98 6.76
C GLY A 150 -14.21 5.23 5.96
N THR A 151 -13.67 5.33 4.75
CA THR A 151 -14.13 6.25 3.73
C THR A 151 -15.48 5.72 3.23
N ASN A 152 -16.50 6.55 3.23
CA ASN A 152 -17.83 6.16 2.76
C ASN A 152 -17.80 6.01 1.23
N LEU A 153 -17.38 4.82 0.76
CA LEU A 153 -17.30 4.48 -0.67
C LEU A 153 -18.68 4.25 -1.30
N THR A 154 -19.72 4.34 -0.50
CA THR A 154 -21.11 4.07 -0.94
C THR A 154 -21.87 5.30 -1.40
N THR A 155 -21.25 6.49 -1.35
CA THR A 155 -21.92 7.67 -1.87
C THR A 155 -21.79 7.74 -3.39
N PRO A 156 -22.88 8.01 -4.11
CA PRO A 156 -22.84 8.17 -5.57
C PRO A 156 -21.77 9.15 -6.06
N GLU A 157 -21.55 10.24 -5.31
CA GLU A 157 -20.57 11.27 -5.67
C GLU A 157 -19.14 10.75 -5.73
N ILE A 158 -18.77 9.82 -4.83
CA ILE A 158 -17.43 9.22 -4.81
C ILE A 158 -17.25 8.35 -6.05
N PHE A 159 -18.25 7.57 -6.38
CA PHE A 159 -18.22 6.75 -7.57
C PHE A 159 -18.20 7.58 -8.86
N ASP A 160 -19.04 8.61 -8.94
CA ASP A 160 -19.05 9.54 -10.07
C ASP A 160 -17.66 10.17 -10.27
N LYS A 161 -16.98 10.54 -9.19
CA LYS A 161 -15.63 11.08 -9.24
C LYS A 161 -14.62 10.10 -9.85
N TYR A 162 -14.65 8.84 -9.42
CA TYR A 162 -13.70 7.83 -9.92
C TYR A 162 -14.06 7.38 -11.35
N ALA A 163 -15.33 7.20 -11.66
CA ALA A 163 -15.77 6.85 -13.01
C ALA A 163 -15.49 7.97 -14.03
N ALA A 164 -15.58 9.22 -13.61
CA ALA A 164 -15.30 10.36 -14.47
C ALA A 164 -13.80 10.58 -14.72
N ASN A 165 -12.92 9.96 -13.94
CA ASN A 165 -11.49 10.09 -14.11
C ASN A 165 -10.98 9.13 -15.20
N PRO A 166 -10.61 9.62 -16.40
CA PRO A 166 -10.25 8.76 -17.53
C PRO A 166 -8.92 8.03 -17.37
N ILE A 167 -8.07 8.49 -16.46
CA ILE A 167 -6.75 7.90 -16.24
C ILE A 167 -6.73 6.89 -15.09
N LEU A 168 -7.78 6.83 -14.27
CA LEU A 168 -7.88 5.88 -13.19
C LEU A 168 -8.30 4.50 -13.70
N GLN A 169 -7.46 3.50 -13.52
CA GLN A 169 -7.67 2.13 -13.99
C GLN A 169 -8.10 1.18 -12.87
N ARG A 170 -7.66 1.45 -11.62
CA ARG A 170 -7.92 0.56 -10.48
C ARG A 170 -8.34 1.35 -9.25
N LEU A 171 -9.37 0.88 -8.57
CA LEU A 171 -9.69 1.28 -7.20
C LEU A 171 -9.36 0.14 -6.26
N MET A 172 -8.45 0.35 -5.33
CA MET A 172 -8.09 -0.61 -4.31
C MET A 172 -8.54 -0.12 -2.94
N VAL A 173 -9.33 -0.93 -2.27
CA VAL A 173 -9.81 -0.65 -0.91
C VAL A 173 -9.10 -1.59 0.03
N VAL A 174 -8.46 -1.03 1.06
CA VAL A 174 -7.74 -1.80 2.07
C VAL A 174 -8.36 -1.57 3.44
N LYS A 175 -8.59 -2.64 4.18
CA LYS A 175 -9.12 -2.58 5.55
C LYS A 175 -8.20 -3.32 6.50
N PRO A 176 -7.64 -2.66 7.53
CA PRO A 176 -7.03 -3.36 8.65
C PRO A 176 -8.09 -4.18 9.39
N VAL A 177 -7.78 -5.43 9.70
CA VAL A 177 -8.65 -6.26 10.54
C VAL A 177 -8.34 -5.96 12.00
N SER A 178 -9.21 -5.20 12.66
CA SER A 178 -9.10 -4.89 14.08
C SER A 178 -9.39 -6.15 14.93
N GLY A 179 -8.64 -6.33 16.00
CA GLY A 179 -8.92 -7.36 17.02
C GLY A 179 -8.38 -8.76 16.72
N ALA A 180 -7.60 -8.95 15.68
CA ALA A 180 -6.94 -10.22 15.43
C ALA A 180 -5.79 -10.43 16.43
N ALA A 181 -6.08 -11.15 17.51
CA ALA A 181 -5.06 -11.69 18.41
C ALA A 181 -4.17 -12.75 17.71
N LYS A 182 -4.50 -13.09 16.45
CA LYS A 182 -3.79 -14.10 15.66
C LYS A 182 -2.91 -13.42 14.59
N PRO A 183 -1.67 -13.89 14.44
CA PRO A 183 -0.72 -13.31 13.49
C PRO A 183 -1.13 -13.38 12.01
N GLN A 184 -2.19 -14.06 11.64
CA GLN A 184 -2.47 -14.50 10.28
C GLN A 184 -3.52 -13.70 9.49
N SER A 185 -4.20 -12.72 10.08
CA SER A 185 -5.24 -11.98 9.34
C SER A 185 -5.25 -10.51 9.74
N ARG A 186 -4.47 -9.69 9.09
CA ARG A 186 -4.23 -8.33 9.56
C ARG A 186 -4.83 -7.26 8.69
N SER A 187 -4.88 -7.51 7.41
CA SER A 187 -5.49 -6.58 6.47
C SER A 187 -6.11 -7.35 5.31
N VAL A 188 -7.23 -6.85 4.83
CA VAL A 188 -7.89 -7.37 3.63
C VAL A 188 -7.96 -6.27 2.59
N TYR A 189 -7.99 -6.65 1.33
CA TYR A 189 -8.15 -5.73 0.22
C TYR A 189 -9.21 -6.21 -0.76
N ALA A 190 -9.74 -5.28 -1.54
CA ALA A 190 -10.51 -5.58 -2.74
C ALA A 190 -10.08 -4.63 -3.85
N CYS A 191 -9.89 -5.15 -5.04
CA CYS A 191 -9.55 -4.37 -6.23
C CYS A 191 -10.70 -4.38 -7.22
N ILE A 192 -11.05 -3.21 -7.72
CA ILE A 192 -12.07 -2.99 -8.73
C ILE A 192 -11.37 -2.46 -9.98
N ASP A 193 -11.59 -3.13 -11.08
CA ASP A 193 -11.22 -2.66 -12.41
C ASP A 193 -12.20 -1.55 -12.81
N VAL A 194 -11.70 -0.32 -12.83
CA VAL A 194 -12.54 0.86 -13.06
C VAL A 194 -13.04 0.91 -14.51
N ASP A 195 -12.26 0.41 -15.47
CA ASP A 195 -12.66 0.39 -16.88
C ASP A 195 -13.79 -0.60 -17.11
N LYS A 196 -13.64 -1.84 -16.63
CA LYS A 196 -14.73 -2.83 -16.71
C LYS A 196 -15.98 -2.38 -15.99
N TRP A 197 -15.80 -1.68 -14.91
CA TRP A 197 -16.90 -1.14 -14.14
C TRP A 197 -17.60 0.02 -14.87
N ARG A 198 -16.86 0.95 -15.51
CA ARG A 198 -17.42 1.96 -16.39
C ARG A 198 -18.22 1.31 -17.53
N ASP A 199 -17.63 0.34 -18.25
CA ASP A 199 -18.25 -0.35 -19.37
C ASP A 199 -19.53 -1.09 -18.95
N ALA A 200 -19.48 -1.88 -17.90
CA ALA A 200 -20.65 -2.57 -17.37
C ALA A 200 -21.77 -1.61 -17.00
N PHE A 201 -21.39 -0.43 -16.58
CA PHE A 201 -22.27 0.63 -16.17
C PHE A 201 -22.93 1.33 -17.33
N TYR A 202 -22.14 1.77 -18.31
CA TYR A 202 -22.64 2.42 -19.53
C TYR A 202 -23.50 1.48 -20.36
N HIS A 203 -23.13 0.20 -20.49
CA HIS A 203 -23.91 -0.79 -21.23
C HIS A 203 -25.26 -1.13 -20.60
N ARG A 204 -25.37 -1.14 -19.28
CA ARG A 204 -26.66 -1.42 -18.62
C ARG A 204 -27.71 -0.34 -18.80
N ASN A 205 -27.30 0.88 -18.88
CA ASN A 205 -28.22 1.99 -18.65
C ASN A 205 -28.16 3.09 -19.71
N GLY A 206 -27.20 3.09 -20.62
CA GLY A 206 -27.05 4.10 -21.68
C GLY A 206 -26.90 5.56 -21.21
N ARG A 207 -26.74 5.76 -19.89
CA ARG A 207 -26.63 7.08 -19.26
C ARG A 207 -25.84 7.03 -17.98
N THR A 208 -24.98 8.03 -17.74
CA THR A 208 -24.20 8.23 -16.50
C THR A 208 -25.07 8.28 -15.23
N LEU A 209 -26.33 8.67 -15.35
CA LEU A 209 -27.28 8.78 -14.24
C LEU A 209 -27.85 7.44 -13.75
N ALA A 210 -27.90 6.46 -14.60
CA ALA A 210 -28.41 5.15 -14.23
C ALA A 210 -27.47 4.38 -13.31
N TYR A 211 -26.27 4.85 -13.16
CA TYR A 211 -25.32 4.41 -12.15
C TYR A 211 -25.83 4.64 -10.72
N LYS A 212 -26.44 5.77 -10.46
CA LYS A 212 -27.02 6.08 -9.15
C LYS A 212 -28.15 5.13 -8.75
N GLU A 213 -28.81 4.56 -9.73
CA GLU A 213 -29.92 3.61 -9.52
C GLU A 213 -29.45 2.15 -9.44
N GLY A 214 -28.30 1.81 -10.04
CA GLY A 214 -27.77 0.44 -10.08
C GLY A 214 -27.03 0.00 -8.80
N ILE A 215 -26.74 0.92 -7.89
CA ILE A 215 -26.00 0.67 -6.63
C ILE A 215 -26.96 0.66 -5.41
N LYS A 216 -28.24 0.85 -5.61
CA LYS A 216 -29.23 0.67 -4.55
C LYS A 216 -29.38 -0.87 -4.26
#